data_2347c687fdefe1a49db11ca00e44bcb4
#
_entry.id   2347c687fdefe1a49db11ca00e44bcb4
#
_cell.length_a   1.000
_cell.length_b   1.000
_cell.length_c   1.000
_cell.angle_alpha   90.00
_cell.angle_beta   90.00
_cell.angle_gamma   90.00
#
_symmetry.space_group_name_H-M   'P 1'
#
loop_
_entity.id
_entity.type
_entity.pdbx_description
1 polymer ?
#
loop_
_entity_poly.entity_id
_entity_poly.type
_entity_poly.pdbx_seq_one_letter_code
_entity_poly.pdbx_strand_id
1 'polypeptide(L)'
;MWMNKKNFSGIRMVRPLKRIAVCFVAAGLLGGLAFCAPARAQDDPVSMGVSYGYEDSAKGGRYLPVNVTIQNNQETPVEGTLQIKTRESDQTIYRYDYSVELEAKGTADTRYYIPLGTAADELVLSLVDDSGSVLLNRKVKLNVSRDVPELFVGVLSDKPWELHYLNGVGINYSTLRTRTFELDGSNFPEDEVGLSLFDVLVVNDYRLRDLSGTQTAAIMNWVQDGGVLILGTGERVDDTLGRFAPELLDDSYGTPNITHINLAEEFTAVNEPGAGMLAISCVDVPLHGGNVILSSNGFSLLTAAAKEQGLVAVAAFDLGDIAEFCEKQTSYVDYMFTSLLGEERINQLAEVVYSGNTGRFWAVQGLINTGDVDKLPNLWLYVGITGLYLLL
;
A
#
# COMPACT_ATOMS: atom_id res chain seq x y z
N MET A 1 -53.49 -37.23 26.45
CA MET A 1 -54.61 -37.09 27.39
C MET A 1 -55.18 -35.69 27.21
N TRP A 2 -56.34 -35.68 26.59
CA TRP A 2 -57.46 -34.74 26.67
C TRP A 2 -57.21 -33.26 26.44
N MET A 3 -57.63 -32.66 25.26
CA MET A 3 -59.00 -32.09 24.99
C MET A 3 -59.22 -30.78 25.80
N ASN A 4 -59.67 -29.68 25.25
CA ASN A 4 -60.85 -29.45 24.46
C ASN A 4 -60.91 -28.01 23.84
N LYS A 5 -61.58 -27.99 22.71
CA LYS A 5 -62.15 -26.84 21.98
C LYS A 5 -62.99 -25.90 22.86
N LYS A 6 -63.04 -24.59 22.41
CA LYS A 6 -64.40 -24.02 22.16
C LYS A 6 -64.29 -22.76 21.28
N ASN A 7 -65.00 -22.79 20.18
CA ASN A 7 -65.48 -21.71 19.34
C ASN A 7 -66.39 -20.74 20.11
N PHE A 8 -66.43 -19.50 19.75
CA PHE A 8 -67.66 -18.75 19.68
C PHE A 8 -67.64 -17.73 18.56
N SER A 9 -68.69 -17.76 17.78
CA SER A 9 -69.09 -17.03 16.61
C SER A 9 -69.80 -15.72 16.96
N GLY A 10 -69.83 -14.80 15.98
CA GLY A 10 -70.99 -13.88 15.76
C GLY A 10 -70.62 -12.42 15.93
N ILE A 11 -70.86 -11.61 15.08
CA ILE A 11 -71.91 -11.00 14.30
C ILE A 11 -71.44 -9.65 13.75
N ARG A 12 -71.41 -9.50 12.46
CA ARG A 12 -71.98 -8.53 11.53
C ARG A 12 -72.22 -7.05 11.94
N MET A 13 -71.91 -6.31 10.92
CA MET A 13 -72.43 -4.95 10.49
C MET A 13 -71.46 -3.84 10.78
N VAL A 14 -71.11 -2.91 9.87
CA VAL A 14 -71.82 -2.20 8.78
C VAL A 14 -70.80 -1.51 7.84
N ARG A 15 -71.12 -1.48 6.58
CA ARG A 15 -70.57 -0.62 5.50
C ARG A 15 -70.87 0.91 5.78
N PRO A 16 -70.40 1.86 4.95
CA PRO A 16 -69.41 2.02 3.92
C PRO A 16 -68.66 3.36 4.04
N LEU A 17 -67.34 3.34 4.07
CA LEU A 17 -66.56 4.56 4.00
C LEU A 17 -65.26 4.38 3.16
N LYS A 18 -65.29 3.46 2.19
CA LYS A 18 -64.12 3.16 1.34
C LYS A 18 -64.10 3.74 -0.08
N ARG A 19 -65.06 4.61 -0.40
CA ARG A 19 -65.12 5.16 -1.81
C ARG A 19 -64.70 6.61 -1.95
N ILE A 20 -64.42 7.36 -0.87
CA ILE A 20 -64.00 8.75 -0.94
C ILE A 20 -62.49 8.92 -0.78
N ALA A 21 -61.81 7.97 -0.09
CA ALA A 21 -60.36 8.03 0.09
C ALA A 21 -59.53 7.67 -1.12
N VAL A 22 -60.08 6.96 -2.12
CA VAL A 22 -59.34 6.52 -3.32
C VAL A 22 -59.20 7.65 -4.35
N CYS A 23 -60.10 8.61 -4.38
CA CYS A 23 -60.03 9.72 -5.33
C CYS A 23 -59.00 10.78 -4.95
N PHE A 24 -58.69 10.96 -3.65
CA PHE A 24 -57.68 11.93 -3.24
C PHE A 24 -56.26 11.42 -3.35
N VAL A 25 -56.05 10.12 -3.26
CA VAL A 25 -54.72 9.50 -3.48
C VAL A 25 -54.33 9.46 -4.95
N ALA A 26 -55.32 9.28 -5.85
CA ALA A 26 -55.07 9.30 -7.28
C ALA A 26 -54.81 10.72 -7.85
N ALA A 27 -55.37 11.76 -7.27
CA ALA A 27 -55.09 13.16 -7.63
C ALA A 27 -53.72 13.64 -7.11
N GLY A 28 -53.24 13.12 -5.97
CA GLY A 28 -51.91 13.42 -5.43
C GLY A 28 -50.77 12.74 -6.18
N LEU A 29 -51.03 11.58 -6.77
CA LEU A 29 -50.03 10.85 -7.59
C LEU A 29 -49.90 11.39 -9.02
N LEU A 30 -50.89 12.03 -9.58
CA LEU A 30 -50.80 12.67 -10.89
C LEU A 30 -50.25 14.11 -10.84
N GLY A 31 -50.29 14.78 -9.69
CA GLY A 31 -49.66 16.08 -9.50
C GLY A 31 -48.16 16.02 -9.16
N GLY A 32 -47.65 14.86 -8.72
CA GLY A 32 -46.26 14.63 -8.35
C GLY A 32 -45.32 14.24 -9.51
N LEU A 33 -45.88 13.94 -10.71
CA LEU A 33 -45.08 13.52 -11.87
C LEU A 33 -44.74 14.67 -12.84
N ALA A 34 -45.14 15.90 -12.56
CA ALA A 34 -44.97 17.01 -13.49
C ALA A 34 -43.79 17.94 -13.20
N PHE A 35 -42.98 17.69 -12.15
CA PHE A 35 -41.79 18.52 -11.81
C PHE A 35 -40.56 17.72 -11.39
N CYS A 36 -40.34 16.55 -11.96
CA CYS A 36 -38.96 16.07 -12.11
C CYS A 36 -38.48 16.58 -13.47
N ALA A 37 -38.16 17.86 -13.57
CA ALA A 37 -37.17 18.29 -14.53
C ALA A 37 -35.94 17.39 -14.28
N PRO A 38 -35.38 16.70 -15.29
CA PRO A 38 -34.09 16.08 -15.11
C PRO A 38 -33.16 17.19 -14.62
N ALA A 39 -32.64 17.06 -13.42
CA ALA A 39 -31.50 17.86 -13.02
C ALA A 39 -30.49 17.57 -14.15
N ARG A 40 -30.28 18.52 -15.07
CA ARG A 40 -29.12 18.52 -15.93
C ARG A 40 -27.99 18.42 -14.94
N ALA A 41 -27.29 17.30 -14.95
CA ALA A 41 -25.97 17.24 -14.39
C ALA A 41 -25.26 18.43 -15.08
N GLN A 42 -25.03 19.49 -14.33
CA GLN A 42 -24.20 20.58 -14.76
C GLN A 42 -22.85 19.90 -14.89
N ASP A 43 -22.41 19.69 -16.12
CA ASP A 43 -21.07 19.16 -16.35
C ASP A 43 -20.13 20.14 -15.65
N ASP A 44 -19.51 19.68 -14.54
CA ASP A 44 -18.56 20.50 -13.81
C ASP A 44 -17.49 20.99 -14.81
N PRO A 45 -17.11 22.27 -14.76
CA PRO A 45 -16.15 22.84 -15.72
C PRO A 45 -14.82 22.08 -15.74
N VAL A 46 -14.47 21.46 -14.63
CA VAL A 46 -13.31 20.58 -14.47
C VAL A 46 -13.72 19.38 -13.64
N SER A 47 -13.27 18.18 -14.00
CA SER A 47 -13.45 16.97 -13.20
C SER A 47 -12.10 16.40 -12.78
N MET A 48 -12.08 15.68 -11.64
CA MET A 48 -10.86 15.10 -11.08
C MET A 48 -11.10 13.66 -10.64
N GLY A 49 -10.32 12.73 -11.18
CA GLY A 49 -10.14 11.37 -10.70
C GLY A 49 -8.95 11.28 -9.76
N VAL A 50 -9.06 10.54 -8.67
CA VAL A 50 -7.95 10.32 -7.74
C VAL A 50 -7.94 8.86 -7.32
N SER A 51 -6.80 8.19 -7.50
CA SER A 51 -6.48 6.90 -6.89
C SER A 51 -5.16 7.02 -6.14
N TYR A 52 -4.92 6.17 -5.16
CA TYR A 52 -3.72 6.28 -4.34
C TYR A 52 -3.20 4.92 -3.89
N GLY A 53 -1.91 4.89 -3.57
CA GLY A 53 -1.24 3.73 -3.04
C GLY A 53 -1.27 2.54 -4.00
N TYR A 54 -1.18 1.38 -3.41
CA TYR A 54 -1.42 0.11 -4.06
C TYR A 54 -2.68 -0.49 -3.43
N GLU A 55 -3.65 -0.90 -4.24
CA GLU A 55 -4.95 -1.40 -3.78
C GLU A 55 -5.62 -0.47 -2.73
N ASP A 56 -5.62 0.83 -3.00
CA ASP A 56 -6.15 1.87 -2.09
C ASP A 56 -5.60 1.80 -0.66
N SER A 57 -4.33 1.41 -0.51
CA SER A 57 -3.67 1.30 0.79
C SER A 57 -2.64 2.38 0.98
N ALA A 58 -2.53 2.87 2.20
CA ALA A 58 -1.58 3.88 2.60
C ALA A 58 -0.90 3.50 3.93
N LYS A 59 0.32 3.98 4.14
CA LYS A 59 1.10 3.77 5.36
C LYS A 59 1.63 5.11 5.85
N GLY A 60 1.31 5.47 7.08
CA GLY A 60 1.81 6.69 7.71
C GLY A 60 3.34 6.72 7.76
N GLY A 61 3.93 7.89 7.55
CA GLY A 61 5.38 8.07 7.52
C GLY A 61 6.08 7.53 6.27
N ARG A 62 5.34 7.23 5.22
CA ARG A 62 5.86 6.78 3.93
C ARG A 62 5.40 7.70 2.81
N TYR A 63 6.09 7.67 1.69
CA TYR A 63 5.59 8.32 0.48
C TYR A 63 4.43 7.53 -0.10
N LEU A 64 3.34 8.24 -0.39
CA LEU A 64 2.15 7.68 -1.01
C LEU A 64 2.12 8.06 -2.50
N PRO A 65 2.16 7.12 -3.43
CA PRO A 65 1.85 7.40 -4.82
C PRO A 65 0.38 7.81 -4.94
N VAL A 66 0.12 8.96 -5.55
CA VAL A 66 -1.22 9.50 -5.79
C VAL A 66 -1.35 9.78 -7.28
N ASN A 67 -2.21 9.04 -7.97
CA ASN A 67 -2.51 9.28 -9.38
C ASN A 67 -3.69 10.24 -9.45
N VAL A 68 -3.51 11.35 -10.15
CA VAL A 68 -4.53 12.39 -10.33
C VAL A 68 -4.78 12.57 -11.81
N THR A 69 -6.01 12.30 -12.23
CA THR A 69 -6.48 12.58 -13.58
C THR A 69 -7.37 13.81 -13.52
N ILE A 70 -7.00 14.90 -14.21
CA ILE A 70 -7.79 16.13 -14.26
C ILE A 70 -8.27 16.31 -15.72
N GLN A 71 -9.57 16.48 -15.89
CA GLN A 71 -10.17 16.71 -17.19
C GLN A 71 -10.80 18.12 -17.24
N ASN A 72 -10.38 18.91 -18.22
CA ASN A 72 -10.99 20.18 -18.55
C ASN A 72 -12.21 19.95 -19.46
N ASN A 73 -13.41 20.25 -18.98
CA ASN A 73 -14.65 20.11 -19.74
C ASN A 73 -15.03 21.40 -20.49
N GLN A 74 -14.19 22.45 -20.45
CA GLN A 74 -14.44 23.73 -21.08
C GLN A 74 -13.79 23.82 -22.46
N GLU A 75 -14.28 24.77 -23.27
CA GLU A 75 -13.70 25.12 -24.60
C GLU A 75 -12.49 26.05 -24.50
N THR A 76 -12.10 26.46 -23.29
CA THR A 76 -10.96 27.32 -23.00
C THR A 76 -9.93 26.56 -22.18
N PRO A 77 -8.63 26.84 -22.35
CA PRO A 77 -7.59 26.30 -21.48
C PRO A 77 -7.83 26.65 -20.01
N VAL A 78 -7.34 25.81 -19.11
CA VAL A 78 -7.35 26.03 -17.66
C VAL A 78 -5.91 25.98 -17.16
N GLU A 79 -5.50 27.03 -16.51
CA GLU A 79 -4.21 27.12 -15.80
C GLU A 79 -4.50 27.28 -14.31
N GLY A 80 -3.65 26.68 -13.47
CA GLY A 80 -3.82 26.78 -12.03
C GLY A 80 -2.83 25.91 -11.25
N THR A 81 -3.11 25.80 -9.97
CA THR A 81 -2.31 25.03 -9.01
C THR A 81 -3.14 23.93 -8.38
N LEU A 82 -2.66 22.70 -8.52
CA LEU A 82 -3.17 21.57 -7.73
C LEU A 82 -2.53 21.60 -6.34
N GLN A 83 -3.33 21.86 -5.33
CA GLN A 83 -2.92 21.80 -3.94
C GLN A 83 -3.34 20.47 -3.34
N ILE A 84 -2.37 19.69 -2.87
CA ILE A 84 -2.61 18.44 -2.14
C ILE A 84 -2.28 18.68 -0.68
N LYS A 85 -3.27 18.52 0.20
CA LYS A 85 -3.13 18.71 1.64
C LYS A 85 -3.28 17.38 2.36
N THR A 86 -2.41 17.14 3.32
CA THR A 86 -2.46 15.97 4.22
C THR A 86 -2.20 16.39 5.65
N ARG A 87 -2.76 15.63 6.60
CA ARG A 87 -2.54 15.87 8.03
C ARG A 87 -1.24 15.21 8.45
N GLU A 88 -0.38 15.96 9.13
CA GLU A 88 0.81 15.44 9.78
C GLU A 88 0.51 15.07 11.24
N SER A 89 -0.17 15.96 11.96
CA SER A 89 -0.61 15.78 13.33
C SER A 89 -1.96 16.49 13.52
N ASP A 90 -2.50 16.48 14.72
CA ASP A 90 -3.77 17.20 15.02
C ASP A 90 -3.68 18.71 14.79
N GLN A 91 -2.46 19.26 14.79
CA GLN A 91 -2.23 20.70 14.67
C GLN A 91 -1.50 21.12 13.38
N THR A 92 -0.96 20.15 12.61
CA THR A 92 -0.12 20.42 11.45
C THR A 92 -0.70 19.81 10.20
N ILE A 93 -0.88 20.62 9.16
CA ILE A 93 -1.30 20.22 7.83
C ILE A 93 -0.20 20.60 6.85
N TYR A 94 0.29 19.64 6.06
CA TYR A 94 1.19 19.90 4.94
C TYR A 94 0.40 20.16 3.66
N ARG A 95 0.92 21.06 2.83
CA ARG A 95 0.39 21.39 1.53
C ARG A 95 1.50 21.28 0.49
N TYR A 96 1.22 20.56 -0.57
CA TYR A 96 2.07 20.38 -1.74
C TYR A 96 1.39 21.02 -2.93
N ASP A 97 2.08 21.92 -3.60
CA ASP A 97 1.54 22.72 -4.70
C ASP A 97 2.22 22.29 -6.02
N TYR A 98 1.41 21.97 -7.03
CA TYR A 98 1.87 21.55 -8.34
C TYR A 98 1.18 22.38 -9.42
N SER A 99 1.94 22.91 -10.39
CA SER A 99 1.38 23.61 -11.55
C SER A 99 0.62 22.64 -12.44
N VAL A 100 -0.55 23.06 -12.91
CA VAL A 100 -1.40 22.32 -13.83
C VAL A 100 -1.81 23.22 -14.97
N GLU A 101 -1.54 22.75 -16.19
CA GLU A 101 -1.93 23.40 -17.44
C GLU A 101 -2.75 22.40 -18.25
N LEU A 102 -3.97 22.76 -18.62
CA LEU A 102 -4.89 21.92 -19.35
C LEU A 102 -5.39 22.66 -20.60
N GLU A 103 -5.16 22.08 -21.75
CA GLU A 103 -5.76 22.55 -22.99
C GLU A 103 -7.31 22.48 -22.93
N ALA A 104 -7.97 23.18 -23.84
CA ALA A 104 -9.41 23.06 -24.01
C ALA A 104 -9.82 21.59 -24.26
N LYS A 105 -10.76 21.04 -23.50
CA LYS A 105 -11.15 19.63 -23.50
C LYS A 105 -9.99 18.65 -23.20
N GLY A 106 -8.87 19.14 -22.72
CA GLY A 106 -7.69 18.35 -22.42
C GLY A 106 -7.81 17.56 -21.12
N THR A 107 -6.98 16.53 -21.01
CA THR A 107 -6.83 15.69 -19.82
C THR A 107 -5.36 15.63 -19.44
N ALA A 108 -5.05 15.81 -18.15
CA ALA A 108 -3.74 15.52 -17.57
C ALA A 108 -3.88 14.32 -16.65
N ASP A 109 -2.96 13.38 -16.78
CA ASP A 109 -2.82 12.21 -15.89
C ASP A 109 -1.41 12.21 -15.32
N THR A 110 -1.30 12.40 -14.01
CA THR A 110 -0.01 12.59 -13.34
C THR A 110 0.05 11.82 -12.03
N ARG A 111 1.20 11.18 -11.78
CA ARG A 111 1.49 10.53 -10.50
C ARG A 111 2.34 11.45 -9.65
N TYR A 112 1.88 11.69 -8.43
CA TYR A 112 2.59 12.43 -7.39
C TYR A 112 2.99 11.51 -6.26
N TYR A 113 4.12 11.76 -5.62
CA TYR A 113 4.56 11.05 -4.42
C TYR A 113 4.43 11.99 -3.22
N ILE A 114 3.45 11.74 -2.39
CA ILE A 114 3.09 12.62 -1.27
C ILE A 114 3.59 12.00 0.04
N PRO A 115 4.53 12.64 0.74
CA PRO A 115 4.96 12.17 2.04
C PRO A 115 3.80 12.29 3.05
N LEU A 116 3.41 11.17 3.65
CA LEU A 116 2.33 11.14 4.63
C LEU A 116 2.87 11.33 6.04
N GLY A 117 2.17 12.14 6.83
CA GLY A 117 2.31 12.15 8.27
C GLY A 117 1.79 10.86 8.92
N THR A 118 2.23 10.58 10.16
CA THR A 118 1.74 9.43 10.92
C THR A 118 0.26 9.54 11.29
N ALA A 119 -0.27 10.78 11.37
CA ALA A 119 -1.67 11.04 11.63
C ALA A 119 -2.52 11.22 10.36
N ALA A 120 -1.94 11.03 9.17
CA ALA A 120 -2.65 11.18 7.92
C ALA A 120 -3.78 10.14 7.80
N ASP A 121 -4.99 10.61 7.56
CA ASP A 121 -6.19 9.79 7.36
C ASP A 121 -7.01 10.24 6.15
N GLU A 122 -6.62 11.37 5.56
CA GLU A 122 -7.25 11.91 4.38
C GLU A 122 -6.29 12.76 3.55
N LEU A 123 -6.59 12.86 2.25
CA LEU A 123 -6.04 13.87 1.35
C LEU A 123 -7.15 14.84 0.96
N VAL A 124 -6.81 16.12 0.91
CA VAL A 124 -7.68 17.15 0.33
C VAL A 124 -6.98 17.74 -0.88
N LEU A 125 -7.54 17.48 -2.06
CA LEU A 125 -7.03 17.98 -3.33
C LEU A 125 -7.88 19.17 -3.77
N SER A 126 -7.27 20.29 -4.07
CA SER A 126 -7.95 21.50 -4.55
C SER A 126 -7.25 22.02 -5.80
N LEU A 127 -7.98 22.19 -6.89
CA LEU A 127 -7.48 22.93 -8.06
C LEU A 127 -7.87 24.39 -7.88
N VAL A 128 -6.87 25.27 -7.88
CA VAL A 128 -7.02 26.72 -7.64
C VAL A 128 -6.50 27.45 -8.88
N ASP A 129 -7.27 28.41 -9.40
CA ASP A 129 -6.83 29.24 -10.52
C ASP A 129 -5.85 30.34 -10.05
N ASP A 130 -5.27 31.08 -11.01
CA ASP A 130 -4.32 32.16 -10.74
C ASP A 130 -4.92 33.33 -9.94
N SER A 131 -6.25 33.44 -9.89
CA SER A 131 -6.96 34.44 -9.09
C SER A 131 -7.11 34.01 -7.62
N GLY A 132 -6.77 32.76 -7.28
CA GLY A 132 -6.97 32.14 -5.98
C GLY A 132 -8.38 31.52 -5.78
N SER A 133 -9.19 31.46 -6.84
CA SER A 133 -10.51 30.83 -6.79
C SER A 133 -10.40 29.31 -6.88
N VAL A 134 -11.11 28.59 -6.02
CA VAL A 134 -11.13 27.13 -6.05
C VAL A 134 -12.06 26.66 -7.17
N LEU A 135 -11.49 26.05 -8.21
CA LEU A 135 -12.21 25.47 -9.33
C LEU A 135 -12.83 24.12 -8.98
N LEU A 136 -12.11 23.33 -8.19
CA LEU A 136 -12.52 22.00 -7.77
C LEU A 136 -11.90 21.65 -6.43
N ASN A 137 -12.65 20.93 -5.60
CA ASN A 137 -12.16 20.39 -4.34
C ASN A 137 -12.61 18.93 -4.19
N ARG A 138 -11.66 18.05 -3.86
CA ARG A 138 -11.92 16.63 -3.63
C ARG A 138 -11.25 16.17 -2.34
N LYS A 139 -12.03 15.47 -1.52
CA LYS A 139 -11.58 14.85 -0.29
C LYS A 139 -11.54 13.34 -0.48
N VAL A 140 -10.40 12.74 -0.16
CA VAL A 140 -10.15 11.30 -0.28
C VAL A 140 -9.77 10.78 1.11
N LYS A 141 -10.55 9.85 1.63
CA LYS A 141 -10.23 9.17 2.88
C LYS A 141 -9.18 8.10 2.60
N LEU A 142 -8.12 8.08 3.39
CA LEU A 142 -7.06 7.09 3.27
C LEU A 142 -7.37 5.84 4.09
N ASN A 143 -7.08 4.68 3.51
CA ASN A 143 -7.09 3.40 4.21
C ASN A 143 -5.70 3.17 4.84
N VAL A 144 -5.53 3.60 6.07
CA VAL A 144 -4.31 3.45 6.86
C VAL A 144 -4.59 2.52 8.02
N SER A 145 -3.84 1.41 8.11
CA SER A 145 -3.91 0.52 9.28
C SER A 145 -3.26 1.21 10.48
N ARG A 146 -3.99 1.27 11.60
CA ARG A 146 -3.54 1.91 12.85
C ARG A 146 -3.47 0.94 14.01
N ASP A 147 -4.21 -0.16 13.92
CA ASP A 147 -4.40 -1.08 15.03
C ASP A 147 -3.34 -2.18 15.09
N VAL A 148 -2.86 -2.62 13.92
CA VAL A 148 -1.83 -3.66 13.79
C VAL A 148 -0.77 -3.16 12.82
N PRO A 149 0.51 -3.19 13.22
CA PRO A 149 1.61 -2.91 12.30
C PRO A 149 1.60 -3.91 11.14
N GLU A 150 1.57 -3.39 9.91
CA GLU A 150 1.60 -4.21 8.70
C GLU A 150 2.97 -4.16 8.05
N LEU A 151 3.46 -5.33 7.65
CA LEU A 151 4.61 -5.49 6.77
C LEU A 151 4.10 -5.50 5.33
N PHE A 152 4.34 -4.43 4.58
CA PHE A 152 3.91 -4.32 3.19
C PHE A 152 4.88 -5.04 2.27
N VAL A 153 4.37 -6.05 1.57
CA VAL A 153 5.13 -6.92 0.68
C VAL A 153 4.64 -6.71 -0.75
N GLY A 154 5.44 -6.04 -1.58
CA GLY A 154 5.19 -5.97 -3.02
C GLY A 154 5.58 -7.30 -3.69
N VAL A 155 4.73 -7.83 -4.54
CA VAL A 155 4.95 -9.09 -5.28
C VAL A 155 4.99 -8.80 -6.77
N LEU A 156 6.15 -8.94 -7.38
CA LEU A 156 6.33 -8.87 -8.83
C LEU A 156 6.55 -10.27 -9.37
N SER A 157 5.52 -10.82 -10.00
CA SER A 157 5.51 -12.19 -10.50
C SER A 157 4.58 -12.34 -11.70
N ASP A 158 4.90 -13.23 -12.64
CA ASP A 158 3.97 -13.65 -13.70
C ASP A 158 2.83 -14.53 -13.14
N LYS A 159 3.02 -15.08 -11.92
CA LYS A 159 2.05 -15.94 -11.23
C LYS A 159 1.88 -15.52 -9.76
N PRO A 160 1.38 -14.30 -9.49
CA PRO A 160 1.29 -13.78 -8.12
C PRO A 160 0.41 -14.63 -7.21
N TRP A 161 -0.56 -15.38 -7.77
CA TRP A 161 -1.44 -16.27 -6.98
C TRP A 161 -0.68 -17.41 -6.28
N GLU A 162 0.46 -17.87 -6.80
CA GLU A 162 1.29 -18.90 -6.17
C GLU A 162 1.96 -18.39 -4.88
N LEU A 163 1.99 -17.05 -4.67
CA LEU A 163 2.58 -16.40 -3.51
C LEU A 163 1.53 -15.87 -2.51
N HIS A 164 0.24 -16.20 -2.67
CA HIS A 164 -0.82 -15.76 -1.75
C HIS A 164 -0.61 -16.24 -0.32
N TYR A 165 0.14 -17.32 -0.10
CA TYR A 165 0.49 -17.83 1.23
C TYR A 165 1.31 -16.83 2.06
N LEU A 166 1.93 -15.82 1.42
CA LEU A 166 2.65 -14.74 2.10
C LEU A 166 1.70 -13.71 2.75
N ASN A 167 0.42 -13.71 2.38
CA ASN A 167 -0.52 -12.67 2.82
C ASN A 167 -1.16 -13.01 4.17
N GLY A 168 -1.27 -12.01 5.04
CA GLY A 168 -2.02 -12.10 6.30
C GLY A 168 -1.34 -12.90 7.40
N VAL A 169 -0.06 -13.23 7.26
CA VAL A 169 0.71 -14.01 8.23
C VAL A 169 1.25 -13.11 9.34
N GLY A 170 1.11 -13.55 10.60
CA GLY A 170 1.74 -12.88 11.74
C GLY A 170 3.22 -13.23 11.80
N ILE A 171 4.08 -12.22 11.91
CA ILE A 171 5.54 -12.35 11.98
C ILE A 171 6.02 -12.00 13.38
N ASN A 172 6.97 -12.78 13.89
CA ASN A 172 7.56 -12.64 15.23
C ASN A 172 6.48 -12.49 16.31
N TYR A 173 5.77 -13.58 16.59
CA TYR A 173 4.64 -13.61 17.55
C TYR A 173 3.54 -12.59 17.21
N SER A 174 3.31 -12.33 15.92
CA SER A 174 2.34 -11.35 15.42
C SER A 174 2.67 -9.89 15.80
N THR A 175 3.94 -9.56 16.00
CA THR A 175 4.42 -8.18 16.15
C THR A 175 4.14 -7.38 14.89
N LEU A 176 4.27 -8.02 13.71
CA LEU A 176 3.87 -7.50 12.41
C LEU A 176 2.90 -8.47 11.74
N ARG A 177 2.12 -7.97 10.79
CA ARG A 177 1.29 -8.81 9.93
C ARG A 177 1.59 -8.50 8.47
N THR A 178 1.88 -9.53 7.68
CA THR A 178 2.16 -9.35 6.24
C THR A 178 0.89 -8.92 5.50
N ARG A 179 1.07 -8.02 4.54
CA ARG A 179 0.07 -7.65 3.54
C ARG A 179 0.75 -7.59 2.18
N THR A 180 0.30 -8.44 1.27
CA THR A 180 0.86 -8.53 -0.08
C THR A 180 0.12 -7.62 -1.05
N PHE A 181 0.85 -7.11 -2.04
CA PHE A 181 0.35 -6.28 -3.13
C PHE A 181 0.90 -6.81 -4.44
N GLU A 182 0.03 -7.12 -5.38
CA GLU A 182 0.45 -7.53 -6.71
C GLU A 182 0.93 -6.31 -7.50
N LEU A 183 2.13 -6.42 -8.08
CA LEU A 183 2.76 -5.37 -8.86
C LEU A 183 2.75 -5.74 -10.35
N ASP A 184 2.43 -4.75 -11.17
CA ASP A 184 2.47 -4.88 -12.63
C ASP A 184 3.72 -4.17 -13.18
N GLY A 185 4.53 -4.88 -13.94
CA GLY A 185 5.73 -4.34 -14.57
C GLY A 185 5.46 -3.17 -15.52
N SER A 186 4.27 -3.12 -16.12
CA SER A 186 3.89 -2.01 -17.01
C SER A 186 3.73 -0.67 -16.30
N ASN A 187 3.37 -0.71 -15.01
CA ASN A 187 3.18 0.47 -14.14
C ASN A 187 4.17 0.51 -12.99
N PHE A 188 5.24 -0.29 -13.07
CA PHE A 188 6.26 -0.34 -12.03
C PHE A 188 6.96 1.01 -11.88
N PRO A 189 7.26 1.47 -10.66
CA PRO A 189 7.93 2.75 -10.44
C PRO A 189 9.30 2.85 -11.11
N GLU A 190 9.60 4.03 -11.65
CA GLU A 190 10.91 4.37 -12.22
C GLU A 190 11.83 5.07 -11.22
N ASP A 191 11.32 5.33 -10.00
CA ASP A 191 11.99 6.04 -8.92
C ASP A 191 11.83 5.23 -7.61
N GLU A 192 12.86 5.19 -6.77
CA GLU A 192 12.85 4.49 -5.48
C GLU A 192 11.76 5.00 -4.53
N VAL A 193 11.39 6.29 -4.66
CA VAL A 193 10.30 6.87 -3.87
C VAL A 193 8.97 6.15 -4.13
N GLY A 194 8.76 5.67 -5.35
CA GLY A 194 7.58 4.88 -5.70
C GLY A 194 7.49 3.54 -4.98
N LEU A 195 8.62 2.98 -4.58
CA LEU A 195 8.71 1.72 -3.83
C LEU A 195 8.72 1.94 -2.31
N SER A 196 8.83 3.17 -1.83
CA SER A 196 9.00 3.49 -0.41
C SER A 196 7.82 3.05 0.47
N LEU A 197 6.65 2.76 -0.13
CA LEU A 197 5.49 2.22 0.58
C LEU A 197 5.71 0.78 1.06
N PHE A 198 6.59 0.02 0.37
CA PHE A 198 6.89 -1.36 0.69
C PHE A 198 8.02 -1.49 1.70
N ASP A 199 7.97 -2.52 2.52
CA ASP A 199 9.04 -2.96 3.42
C ASP A 199 9.85 -4.09 2.78
N VAL A 200 9.16 -4.94 2.01
CA VAL A 200 9.72 -6.09 1.29
C VAL A 200 9.22 -6.06 -0.16
N LEU A 201 10.09 -6.37 -1.09
CA LEU A 201 9.76 -6.64 -2.49
C LEU A 201 10.16 -8.08 -2.82
N VAL A 202 9.21 -8.88 -3.27
CA VAL A 202 9.43 -10.24 -3.76
C VAL A 202 9.36 -10.22 -5.26
N VAL A 203 10.43 -10.66 -5.92
CA VAL A 203 10.47 -10.92 -7.36
C VAL A 203 10.62 -12.42 -7.56
N ASN A 204 9.61 -13.05 -8.13
CA ASN A 204 9.55 -14.49 -8.31
C ASN A 204 8.87 -14.83 -9.62
N ASP A 205 9.44 -15.77 -10.37
CA ASP A 205 8.89 -16.19 -11.68
C ASP A 205 8.54 -15.00 -12.59
N TYR A 206 9.45 -14.00 -12.64
CA TYR A 206 9.27 -12.77 -13.42
C TYR A 206 10.51 -12.45 -14.25
N ARG A 207 10.30 -12.04 -15.51
CA ARG A 207 11.40 -11.65 -16.38
C ARG A 207 11.85 -10.21 -16.13
N LEU A 208 12.85 -10.00 -15.29
CA LEU A 208 13.39 -8.66 -14.97
C LEU A 208 13.87 -7.86 -16.19
N ARG A 209 14.16 -8.51 -17.32
CA ARG A 209 14.50 -7.82 -18.57
C ARG A 209 13.33 -7.04 -19.17
N ASP A 210 12.10 -7.33 -18.77
CA ASP A 210 10.92 -6.61 -19.22
C ASP A 210 10.74 -5.27 -18.49
N LEU A 211 11.41 -5.08 -17.35
CA LEU A 211 11.56 -3.78 -16.71
C LEU A 211 12.58 -2.91 -17.46
N SER A 212 12.36 -1.60 -17.46
CA SER A 212 13.33 -0.63 -17.97
C SER A 212 14.60 -0.58 -17.10
N GLY A 213 15.67 0.06 -17.61
CA GLY A 213 16.89 0.30 -16.83
C GLY A 213 16.62 1.19 -15.60
N THR A 214 15.73 2.18 -15.73
CA THR A 214 15.33 3.08 -14.64
C THR A 214 14.55 2.33 -13.56
N GLN A 215 13.59 1.46 -13.94
CA GLN A 215 12.84 0.64 -13.00
C GLN A 215 13.72 -0.34 -12.21
N THR A 216 14.70 -0.99 -12.88
CA THR A 216 15.64 -1.87 -12.16
C THR A 216 16.60 -1.09 -11.26
N ALA A 217 17.04 0.11 -11.67
CA ALA A 217 17.84 0.99 -10.82
C ALA A 217 17.04 1.45 -9.60
N ALA A 218 15.75 1.80 -9.78
CA ALA A 218 14.86 2.17 -8.67
C ALA A 218 14.76 1.06 -7.61
N ILE A 219 14.72 -0.21 -8.01
CA ILE A 219 14.73 -1.34 -7.07
C ILE A 219 16.03 -1.32 -6.24
N MET A 220 17.20 -1.20 -6.90
CA MET A 220 18.47 -1.26 -6.18
C MET A 220 18.69 -0.04 -5.28
N ASN A 221 18.31 1.17 -5.73
CA ASN A 221 18.34 2.37 -4.90
C ASN A 221 17.44 2.23 -3.66
N TRP A 222 16.20 1.72 -3.86
CA TRP A 222 15.29 1.45 -2.76
C TRP A 222 15.85 0.43 -1.76
N VAL A 223 16.55 -0.61 -2.24
CA VAL A 223 17.25 -1.56 -1.36
C VAL A 223 18.34 -0.82 -0.56
N GLN A 224 19.18 0.00 -1.22
CA GLN A 224 20.24 0.76 -0.54
C GLN A 224 19.68 1.68 0.55
N ASP A 225 18.47 2.21 0.36
CA ASP A 225 17.75 3.06 1.32
C ASP A 225 17.05 2.28 2.46
N GLY A 226 17.17 0.97 2.48
CA GLY A 226 16.68 0.14 3.59
C GLY A 226 15.61 -0.88 3.23
N GLY A 227 15.23 -1.00 1.96
CA GLY A 227 14.29 -2.01 1.47
C GLY A 227 14.85 -3.44 1.54
N VAL A 228 13.96 -4.41 1.56
CA VAL A 228 14.32 -5.84 1.55
C VAL A 228 13.86 -6.46 0.23
N LEU A 229 14.80 -6.89 -0.60
CA LEU A 229 14.53 -7.57 -1.87
C LEU A 229 14.69 -9.07 -1.69
N ILE A 230 13.68 -9.85 -2.07
CA ILE A 230 13.72 -11.31 -2.12
C ILE A 230 13.59 -11.74 -3.58
N LEU A 231 14.56 -12.49 -4.08
CA LEU A 231 14.58 -13.05 -5.43
C LEU A 231 14.33 -14.56 -5.35
N GLY A 232 13.23 -15.04 -5.90
CA GLY A 232 13.03 -16.47 -6.14
C GLY A 232 13.73 -16.90 -7.42
N THR A 233 14.37 -18.05 -7.44
CA THR A 233 15.15 -18.52 -8.60
C THR A 233 14.62 -19.83 -9.16
N GLY A 234 15.29 -20.97 -9.01
CA GLY A 234 14.89 -22.24 -9.61
C GLY A 234 15.08 -22.28 -11.12
N GLU A 235 14.12 -22.83 -11.85
CA GLU A 235 14.24 -23.00 -13.31
C GLU A 235 14.36 -21.68 -14.08
N ARG A 236 13.79 -20.58 -13.54
CA ARG A 236 13.80 -19.25 -14.15
C ARG A 236 14.86 -18.31 -13.58
N VAL A 237 15.95 -18.84 -13.04
CA VAL A 237 17.05 -18.05 -12.48
C VAL A 237 17.57 -16.97 -13.44
N ASP A 238 17.65 -17.24 -14.74
CA ASP A 238 18.09 -16.27 -15.76
C ASP A 238 17.12 -15.08 -15.89
N ASP A 239 15.84 -15.31 -15.68
CA ASP A 239 14.80 -14.30 -15.77
C ASP A 239 14.77 -13.43 -14.50
N THR A 240 14.79 -14.04 -13.32
CA THR A 240 14.62 -13.36 -12.04
C THR A 240 15.91 -12.74 -11.50
N LEU A 241 17.07 -13.31 -11.79
CA LEU A 241 18.35 -12.85 -11.28
C LEU A 241 19.21 -12.16 -12.33
N GLY A 242 19.03 -12.51 -13.63
CA GLY A 242 19.96 -12.22 -14.71
C GLY A 242 20.39 -10.75 -14.84
N ARG A 243 19.54 -9.79 -14.53
CA ARG A 243 19.88 -8.37 -14.60
C ARG A 243 20.69 -7.88 -13.40
N PHE A 244 20.46 -8.44 -12.24
CA PHE A 244 21.15 -8.11 -11.01
C PHE A 244 22.42 -8.96 -10.77
N ALA A 245 22.58 -10.08 -11.49
CA ALA A 245 23.68 -10.99 -11.30
C ALA A 245 25.07 -10.32 -11.28
N PRO A 246 25.41 -9.39 -12.21
CA PRO A 246 26.73 -8.75 -12.22
C PRO A 246 27.05 -7.92 -10.97
N GLU A 247 26.01 -7.43 -10.27
CA GLU A 247 26.15 -6.59 -9.08
C GLU A 247 26.04 -7.39 -7.79
N LEU A 248 25.27 -8.49 -7.83
CA LEU A 248 24.94 -9.26 -6.63
C LEU A 248 25.82 -10.48 -6.42
N LEU A 249 26.45 -11.04 -7.44
CA LEU A 249 27.13 -12.32 -7.36
C LEU A 249 28.64 -12.21 -7.39
N ASP A 250 29.32 -13.13 -6.68
CA ASP A 250 30.78 -13.31 -6.74
C ASP A 250 31.22 -14.10 -7.98
N ASP A 251 30.36 -15.00 -8.46
CA ASP A 251 30.60 -15.88 -9.61
C ASP A 251 29.27 -16.14 -10.34
N SER A 252 29.33 -16.91 -11.44
CA SER A 252 28.13 -17.39 -12.12
C SER A 252 27.31 -18.33 -11.23
N TYR A 253 25.98 -18.22 -11.27
CA TYR A 253 25.11 -19.19 -10.60
C TYR A 253 25.13 -20.55 -11.30
N GLY A 254 24.78 -21.60 -10.55
CA GLY A 254 24.75 -22.97 -11.02
C GLY A 254 23.66 -23.27 -12.05
N THR A 255 23.63 -24.49 -12.56
CA THR A 255 22.52 -24.97 -13.38
C THR A 255 21.39 -25.49 -12.50
N PRO A 256 20.13 -25.14 -12.77
CA PRO A 256 18.98 -25.66 -12.02
C PRO A 256 18.94 -27.20 -12.05
N ASN A 257 18.74 -27.83 -10.90
CA ASN A 257 18.63 -29.27 -10.74
C ASN A 257 17.52 -29.62 -9.74
N ILE A 258 16.84 -30.75 -9.98
CA ILE A 258 15.87 -31.25 -8.99
C ILE A 258 16.66 -31.70 -7.75
N THR A 259 16.36 -31.06 -6.65
CA THR A 259 16.98 -31.28 -5.34
C THR A 259 15.92 -31.74 -4.33
N HIS A 260 16.28 -32.78 -3.55
CA HIS A 260 15.43 -33.20 -2.43
C HIS A 260 15.77 -32.36 -1.20
N ILE A 261 14.85 -31.50 -0.80
CA ILE A 261 15.00 -30.63 0.35
C ILE A 261 14.04 -31.03 1.46
N ASN A 262 14.35 -30.62 2.68
CA ASN A 262 13.48 -30.77 3.84
C ASN A 262 13.32 -29.43 4.54
N LEU A 263 12.20 -28.75 4.30
CA LEU A 263 11.89 -27.47 4.93
C LEU A 263 11.70 -27.59 6.46
N ALA A 264 11.49 -28.81 6.96
CA ALA A 264 11.35 -29.09 8.39
C ALA A 264 12.68 -29.39 9.08
N GLU A 265 13.83 -29.31 8.40
CA GLU A 265 15.13 -29.66 9.00
C GLU A 265 15.51 -28.72 10.15
N GLU A 266 15.33 -27.42 9.93
CA GLU A 266 15.57 -26.36 10.94
C GLU A 266 14.26 -25.88 11.60
N PHE A 267 13.12 -26.11 10.96
CA PHE A 267 11.80 -25.72 11.42
C PHE A 267 11.10 -26.87 12.17
N THR A 268 11.16 -26.83 13.48
CA THR A 268 10.71 -27.95 14.35
C THR A 268 9.20 -27.98 14.65
N ALA A 269 8.43 -26.99 14.18
CA ALA A 269 7.00 -26.88 14.45
C ALA A 269 6.11 -27.77 13.56
N VAL A 270 6.71 -28.60 12.68
CA VAL A 270 5.98 -29.51 11.80
C VAL A 270 5.56 -30.76 12.59
N ASN A 271 4.26 -30.99 12.68
CA ASN A 271 3.69 -32.11 13.44
C ASN A 271 3.62 -33.44 12.66
N GLU A 272 3.81 -33.41 11.33
CA GLU A 272 3.69 -34.58 10.48
C GLU A 272 5.08 -35.00 9.95
N PRO A 273 5.53 -36.23 10.21
CA PRO A 273 6.79 -36.73 9.67
C PRO A 273 6.81 -36.66 8.14
N GLY A 274 7.84 -36.00 7.58
CA GLY A 274 8.02 -35.88 6.13
C GLY A 274 7.20 -34.79 5.43
N ALA A 275 6.40 -34.02 6.13
CA ALA A 275 5.58 -32.96 5.53
C ALA A 275 6.41 -31.87 4.82
N GLY A 276 7.67 -31.64 5.25
CA GLY A 276 8.60 -30.69 4.63
C GLY A 276 9.48 -31.27 3.50
N MET A 277 9.33 -32.56 3.17
CA MET A 277 10.13 -33.20 2.12
C MET A 277 9.59 -32.86 0.74
N LEU A 278 10.35 -32.10 -0.04
CA LEU A 278 10.00 -31.66 -1.38
C LEU A 278 11.10 -32.04 -2.37
N ALA A 279 10.71 -32.28 -3.62
CA ALA A 279 11.63 -32.44 -4.75
C ALA A 279 11.36 -31.31 -5.73
N ILE A 280 12.14 -30.25 -5.66
CA ILE A 280 11.97 -29.02 -6.41
C ILE A 280 13.24 -28.61 -7.14
N SER A 281 13.10 -27.76 -8.14
CA SER A 281 14.25 -27.25 -8.91
C SER A 281 15.01 -26.21 -8.06
N CYS A 282 16.25 -26.52 -7.72
CA CYS A 282 17.12 -25.61 -6.98
C CYS A 282 18.34 -25.21 -7.80
N VAL A 283 18.87 -24.03 -7.52
CA VAL A 283 20.08 -23.51 -8.13
C VAL A 283 21.02 -22.97 -7.04
N ASP A 284 22.31 -23.23 -7.19
CA ASP A 284 23.33 -22.63 -6.30
C ASP A 284 23.62 -21.20 -6.77
N VAL A 285 23.46 -20.23 -5.86
CA VAL A 285 23.65 -18.80 -6.13
C VAL A 285 24.70 -18.23 -5.19
N PRO A 286 25.92 -17.92 -5.69
CA PRO A 286 27.02 -17.39 -4.89
C PRO A 286 26.83 -15.88 -4.65
N LEU A 287 25.94 -15.52 -3.74
CA LEU A 287 25.60 -14.13 -3.40
C LEU A 287 26.79 -13.44 -2.72
N HIS A 288 27.25 -12.29 -3.26
CA HIS A 288 28.36 -11.51 -2.71
C HIS A 288 28.12 -11.05 -1.28
N GLY A 289 29.02 -11.45 -0.36
CA GLY A 289 28.83 -11.17 1.07
C GLY A 289 27.62 -11.90 1.69
N GLY A 290 27.12 -12.94 1.01
CA GLY A 290 25.94 -13.68 1.44
C GLY A 290 26.17 -14.55 2.68
N ASN A 291 25.18 -14.53 3.57
CA ASN A 291 25.10 -15.46 4.70
C ASN A 291 23.91 -16.38 4.48
N VAL A 292 24.08 -17.67 4.75
CA VAL A 292 23.00 -18.65 4.66
C VAL A 292 22.03 -18.42 5.79
N ILE A 293 20.77 -18.18 5.45
CA ILE A 293 19.68 -17.96 6.40
C ILE A 293 18.91 -19.25 6.65
N LEU A 294 18.66 -20.03 5.58
CA LEU A 294 18.00 -21.32 5.66
C LEU A 294 18.80 -22.34 4.85
N SER A 295 18.90 -23.55 5.37
CA SER A 295 19.58 -24.67 4.70
C SER A 295 18.79 -25.98 4.77
N SER A 296 19.10 -26.91 3.92
CA SER A 296 18.62 -28.30 4.00
C SER A 296 19.66 -29.27 3.43
N ASN A 297 19.99 -30.30 4.18
CA ASN A 297 20.98 -31.31 3.80
C ASN A 297 22.33 -30.68 3.36
N GLY A 298 22.71 -29.54 3.96
CA GLY A 298 23.92 -28.78 3.61
C GLY A 298 23.80 -27.96 2.31
N PHE A 299 22.62 -27.88 1.68
CA PHE A 299 22.33 -27.02 0.56
C PHE A 299 21.69 -25.71 1.04
N SER A 300 22.19 -24.58 0.54
CA SER A 300 21.68 -23.25 0.91
C SER A 300 20.34 -22.97 0.23
N LEU A 301 19.26 -22.86 1.02
CA LEU A 301 17.92 -22.62 0.51
C LEU A 301 17.61 -21.13 0.38
N LEU A 302 18.04 -20.34 1.36
CA LEU A 302 17.88 -18.89 1.38
C LEU A 302 19.19 -18.28 1.85
N THR A 303 19.78 -17.43 1.02
CA THR A 303 21.01 -16.69 1.32
C THR A 303 20.70 -15.20 1.28
N ALA A 304 21.23 -14.42 2.21
CA ALA A 304 21.00 -12.98 2.27
C ALA A 304 22.31 -12.21 2.47
N ALA A 305 22.39 -11.04 1.83
CA ALA A 305 23.50 -10.09 1.95
C ALA A 305 22.97 -8.69 2.26
N ALA A 306 23.65 -7.99 3.19
CA ALA A 306 23.39 -6.58 3.43
C ALA A 306 23.85 -5.73 2.23
N LYS A 307 23.02 -4.78 1.82
CA LYS A 307 23.33 -3.78 0.81
C LYS A 307 23.06 -2.40 1.39
N GLU A 308 24.12 -1.74 1.85
CA GLU A 308 24.06 -0.48 2.62
C GLU A 308 23.10 -0.61 3.81
N GLN A 309 21.88 -0.08 3.70
CA GLN A 309 20.91 -0.12 4.80
C GLN A 309 19.84 -1.20 4.60
N GLY A 310 19.74 -1.74 3.39
CA GLY A 310 18.80 -2.77 3.02
C GLY A 310 19.38 -4.17 3.03
N LEU A 311 18.62 -5.07 2.44
CA LEU A 311 18.94 -6.48 2.39
C LEU A 311 18.53 -7.04 1.02
N VAL A 312 19.39 -7.85 0.42
CA VAL A 312 19.03 -8.71 -0.71
C VAL A 312 19.07 -10.15 -0.26
N ALA A 313 17.99 -10.87 -0.50
CA ALA A 313 17.90 -12.30 -0.25
C ALA A 313 17.62 -13.04 -1.55
N VAL A 314 18.25 -14.18 -1.73
CA VAL A 314 18.04 -15.06 -2.87
C VAL A 314 17.61 -16.43 -2.37
N ALA A 315 16.40 -16.86 -2.75
CA ALA A 315 15.95 -18.22 -2.60
C ALA A 315 16.49 -19.07 -3.74
N ALA A 316 17.07 -20.21 -3.42
CA ALA A 316 17.64 -21.13 -4.40
C ALA A 316 16.60 -21.83 -5.28
N PHE A 317 15.32 -21.53 -5.10
CA PHE A 317 14.17 -22.16 -5.73
C PHE A 317 13.08 -21.15 -6.04
N ASP A 318 12.10 -21.55 -6.85
CA ASP A 318 10.88 -20.78 -7.06
C ASP A 318 10.02 -20.80 -5.79
N LEU A 319 9.70 -19.62 -5.26
CA LEU A 319 8.89 -19.49 -4.03
C LEU A 319 7.48 -20.07 -4.19
N GLY A 320 6.97 -20.21 -5.41
CA GLY A 320 5.71 -20.91 -5.70
C GLY A 320 5.78 -22.40 -5.41
N ASP A 321 6.96 -23.03 -5.57
CA ASP A 321 7.15 -24.47 -5.34
C ASP A 321 6.91 -24.91 -3.89
N ILE A 322 6.97 -23.99 -2.94
CA ILE A 322 6.71 -24.25 -1.51
C ILE A 322 5.32 -23.81 -1.05
N ALA A 323 4.47 -23.30 -1.96
CA ALA A 323 3.17 -22.74 -1.63
C ALA A 323 2.28 -23.73 -0.85
N GLU A 324 2.13 -24.97 -1.36
CA GLU A 324 1.29 -26.00 -0.71
C GLU A 324 1.77 -26.31 0.72
N PHE A 325 3.08 -26.33 0.95
CA PHE A 325 3.64 -26.55 2.28
C PHE A 325 3.32 -25.34 3.19
N CYS A 326 3.55 -24.11 2.72
CA CYS A 326 3.32 -22.88 3.49
C CYS A 326 1.84 -22.65 3.81
N GLU A 327 0.91 -23.00 2.92
CA GLU A 327 -0.53 -22.94 3.18
C GLU A 327 -0.95 -23.87 4.33
N LYS A 328 -0.33 -25.04 4.43
CA LYS A 328 -0.56 -25.98 5.53
C LYS A 328 0.20 -25.61 6.80
N GLN A 329 1.33 -24.94 6.65
CA GLN A 329 2.27 -24.57 7.73
C GLN A 329 2.56 -23.08 7.69
N THR A 330 1.57 -22.25 8.00
CA THR A 330 1.69 -20.77 7.96
C THR A 330 2.79 -20.23 8.88
N SER A 331 3.11 -20.96 9.96
CA SER A 331 4.22 -20.64 10.85
C SER A 331 5.61 -20.80 10.19
N TYR A 332 5.72 -21.48 9.04
CA TYR A 332 6.96 -21.51 8.30
C TYR A 332 7.25 -20.16 7.64
N VAL A 333 6.23 -19.44 7.17
CA VAL A 333 6.37 -18.09 6.64
C VAL A 333 6.86 -17.13 7.73
N ASP A 334 6.30 -17.23 8.95
CA ASP A 334 6.78 -16.49 10.11
C ASP A 334 8.28 -16.79 10.38
N TYR A 335 8.64 -18.07 10.40
CA TYR A 335 10.03 -18.51 10.60
C TYR A 335 10.97 -17.93 9.53
N MET A 336 10.58 -18.01 8.25
CA MET A 336 11.35 -17.51 7.12
C MET A 336 11.57 -15.99 7.23
N PHE A 337 10.50 -15.22 7.43
CA PHE A 337 10.62 -13.76 7.55
C PHE A 337 11.34 -13.33 8.81
N THR A 338 11.10 -13.99 9.94
CA THR A 338 11.78 -13.68 11.21
C THR A 338 13.27 -13.97 11.11
N SER A 339 13.65 -15.10 10.47
CA SER A 339 15.05 -15.45 10.24
C SER A 339 15.75 -14.48 9.27
N LEU A 340 15.04 -14.01 8.25
CA LEU A 340 15.56 -13.09 7.25
C LEU A 340 15.72 -11.66 7.78
N LEU A 341 14.68 -11.12 8.41
CA LEU A 341 14.65 -9.73 8.86
C LEU A 341 15.42 -9.51 10.15
N GLY A 342 15.40 -10.52 11.03
CA GLY A 342 15.93 -10.41 12.38
C GLY A 342 15.03 -9.55 13.31
N GLU A 343 15.18 -9.79 14.60
CA GLU A 343 14.32 -9.17 15.63
C GLU A 343 14.44 -7.64 15.66
N GLU A 344 15.65 -7.12 15.47
CA GLU A 344 15.90 -5.67 15.50
C GLU A 344 15.14 -4.93 14.40
N ARG A 345 15.20 -5.42 13.14
CA ARG A 345 14.49 -4.80 12.00
C ARG A 345 12.97 -4.94 12.16
N ILE A 346 12.49 -6.09 12.64
CA ILE A 346 11.06 -6.29 12.91
C ILE A 346 10.56 -5.27 13.95
N ASN A 347 11.31 -5.08 15.04
CA ASN A 347 10.95 -4.12 16.08
C ASN A 347 10.97 -2.69 15.54
N GLN A 348 11.97 -2.31 14.73
CA GLN A 348 12.02 -1.00 14.09
C GLN A 348 10.80 -0.75 13.17
N LEU A 349 10.39 -1.74 12.39
CA LEU A 349 9.20 -1.64 11.53
C LEU A 349 7.91 -1.54 12.34
N ALA A 350 7.83 -2.22 13.49
CA ALA A 350 6.68 -2.15 14.38
C ALA A 350 6.60 -0.82 15.14
N GLU A 351 7.72 -0.26 15.60
CA GLU A 351 7.78 1.00 16.34
C GLU A 351 7.28 2.20 15.52
N VAL A 352 7.47 2.18 14.20
CA VAL A 352 6.98 3.22 13.29
C VAL A 352 5.49 3.48 13.48
N VAL A 353 4.68 2.45 13.75
CA VAL A 353 3.24 2.59 13.94
C VAL A 353 2.89 3.15 15.32
N TYR A 354 3.64 2.79 16.36
CA TYR A 354 3.31 3.14 17.75
C TYR A 354 3.92 4.46 18.22
N SER A 355 5.13 4.80 17.76
CA SER A 355 5.85 5.97 18.29
C SER A 355 5.50 7.28 17.59
N GLY A 356 4.86 7.23 16.44
CA GLY A 356 4.65 8.40 15.59
C GLY A 356 5.96 9.00 15.08
N ASN A 357 7.09 8.33 15.34
CA ASN A 357 8.43 8.81 15.00
C ASN A 357 8.98 7.95 13.86
N THR A 358 8.67 8.32 12.65
CA THR A 358 9.00 7.56 11.46
C THR A 358 10.36 7.98 10.92
N GLY A 359 11.40 7.37 11.43
CA GLY A 359 12.71 7.31 10.80
C GLY A 359 13.24 8.61 10.14
N ARG A 360 14.03 8.45 9.10
CA ARG A 360 14.76 9.53 8.43
C ARG A 360 13.92 10.60 7.75
N PHE A 361 12.75 10.22 7.25
CA PHE A 361 11.83 11.18 6.66
C PHE A 361 11.51 12.33 7.63
N TRP A 362 11.22 12.02 8.88
CA TRP A 362 10.90 13.03 9.89
C TRP A 362 12.10 13.87 10.29
N ALA A 363 13.30 13.29 10.32
CA ALA A 363 14.52 14.05 10.58
C ALA A 363 14.79 15.06 9.46
N VAL A 364 14.60 14.67 8.19
CA VAL A 364 14.74 15.57 7.03
C VAL A 364 13.61 16.59 7.00
N GLN A 365 12.38 16.17 7.30
CA GLN A 365 11.21 17.04 7.31
C GLN A 365 11.30 18.10 8.41
N GLY A 366 11.86 17.77 9.57
CA GLY A 366 12.17 18.76 10.60
C GLY A 366 13.16 19.85 10.13
N LEU A 367 14.03 19.51 9.16
CA LEU A 367 14.95 20.47 8.53
C LEU A 367 14.28 21.28 7.41
N ILE A 368 13.33 20.68 6.69
CA ILE A 368 12.60 21.34 5.59
C ILE A 368 11.47 22.22 6.10
N ASN A 369 10.90 21.87 7.26
CA ASN A 369 9.74 22.55 7.86
C ASN A 369 10.10 23.94 8.47
N THR A 370 11.06 24.62 7.88
CA THR A 370 11.42 25.99 8.28
C THR A 370 10.44 27.05 7.78
N GLY A 371 9.33 26.65 7.17
CA GLY A 371 8.68 27.71 6.49
C GLY A 371 7.22 27.66 6.15
N ASP A 372 6.31 27.73 7.09
CA ASP A 372 5.16 28.61 6.92
C ASP A 372 5.48 29.90 7.71
N VAL A 373 6.37 30.71 7.15
CA VAL A 373 6.82 31.99 7.75
C VAL A 373 5.63 32.94 7.94
N ASP A 374 4.57 32.76 7.17
CA ASP A 374 3.32 33.56 7.27
C ASP A 374 2.48 33.25 8.52
N LYS A 375 2.81 32.20 9.27
CA LYS A 375 2.12 31.83 10.53
C LYS A 375 2.98 31.97 11.78
N LEU A 376 4.15 32.56 11.69
CA LEU A 376 4.83 32.95 12.93
C LEU A 376 3.96 33.91 13.69
N PRO A 377 3.59 33.59 14.95
CA PRO A 377 2.82 34.51 15.76
C PRO A 377 3.59 35.83 15.83
N ASN A 378 2.86 36.92 15.74
CA ASN A 378 3.41 38.27 15.68
C ASN A 378 4.51 38.42 16.75
N LEU A 379 5.76 38.58 16.29
CA LEU A 379 6.95 38.67 17.14
C LEU A 379 6.75 39.66 18.29
N TRP A 380 6.00 40.76 18.04
CA TRP A 380 5.63 41.78 19.02
C TRP A 380 4.73 41.26 20.15
N LEU A 381 3.96 40.22 19.89
CA LEU A 381 3.12 39.59 20.93
C LEU A 381 4.04 38.81 21.90
N TYR A 382 5.04 38.11 21.42
CA TYR A 382 6.03 37.43 22.27
C TYR A 382 6.89 38.43 23.05
N VAL A 383 7.33 39.51 22.41
CA VAL A 383 8.10 40.59 23.07
C VAL A 383 7.22 41.22 24.15
N GLY A 384 5.94 41.46 23.89
CA GLY A 384 5.00 41.99 24.85
C GLY A 384 4.76 41.09 26.06
N ILE A 385 4.54 39.78 25.82
CA ILE A 385 4.35 38.78 26.88
C ILE A 385 5.65 38.62 27.71
N THR A 386 6.81 38.54 27.05
CA THR A 386 8.11 38.43 27.72
C THR A 386 8.41 39.68 28.54
N GLY A 387 8.09 40.89 28.02
CA GLY A 387 8.25 42.14 28.73
C GLY A 387 7.32 42.24 29.96
N LEU A 388 6.08 41.73 29.85
CA LEU A 388 5.15 41.68 30.98
C LEU A 388 5.62 40.71 32.07
N TYR A 389 6.20 39.55 31.66
CA TYR A 389 6.76 38.53 32.59
C TYR A 389 8.00 39.04 33.33
N LEU A 390 8.79 39.92 32.71
CA LEU A 390 9.96 40.54 33.35
C LEU A 390 9.63 41.70 34.26
N LEU A 391 8.40 42.25 34.19
CA LEU A 391 7.90 43.35 35.04
C LEU A 391 7.08 42.90 36.24
N LEU A 392 6.68 41.61 36.24
CA LEU A 392 6.01 40.91 37.37
C LEU A 392 7.03 40.16 38.21
#